data_cbb5273b9c2c4612bffa988c8af0cf79
#
_entry.id   cbb5273b9c2c4612bffa988c8af0cf79
#
_cell.length_a   1.000
_cell.length_b   1.000
_cell.length_c   1.000
_cell.angle_alpha   90.00
_cell.angle_beta   90.00
_cell.angle_gamma   90.00
#
_symmetry.space_group_name_H-M   'P 1'
#
loop_
_entity.id
_entity.type
_entity.pdbx_description
1 polymer ?
#
loop_
_entity_poly.entity_id
_entity_poly.type
_entity_poly.pdbx_seq_one_letter_code
_entity_poly.pdbx_strand_id
1 'polypeptide(L)'
;MKLSVIIPCYNEESTLKTILDKVISESSIEKEIIVIDDFSTDNSRKILENYDKKDKVKVILNPNNRGKGYSIRQGLKLASGDIVIIQDADLEYSPDDYKKLIGPILNNNADVVYGSRFIGGQETRVLYFWHTLGNKFLTLLSNMFTNLNLTDMECCYKVFKKDIIKNIVLKEDRFGFEPEITAKISKKNLKIYEIGVKYFGRKYEEGKKITWKDGFAAIYCIIYYNLF
;
A
#
# COMPACT_ATOMS: atom_id res chain seq x y z
N MET A 1 -14.71 0.87 -15.46
CA MET A 1 -14.27 0.54 -14.07
C MET A 1 -13.66 1.77 -13.45
N LYS A 2 -13.91 2.00 -12.17
CA LYS A 2 -13.39 3.14 -11.39
C LYS A 2 -12.37 2.64 -10.37
N LEU A 3 -11.29 3.40 -10.15
CA LEU A 3 -10.24 3.09 -9.17
C LEU A 3 -10.48 3.88 -7.87
N SER A 4 -10.41 3.21 -6.72
CA SER A 4 -10.28 3.88 -5.42
C SER A 4 -8.82 3.87 -5.00
N VAL A 5 -8.21 5.05 -4.87
CA VAL A 5 -6.85 5.23 -4.38
C VAL A 5 -6.92 5.55 -2.89
N ILE A 6 -6.42 4.66 -2.03
CA ILE A 6 -6.39 4.85 -0.58
C ILE A 6 -4.99 5.32 -0.18
N ILE A 7 -4.93 6.50 0.45
CA ILE A 7 -3.67 7.13 0.86
C ILE A 7 -3.65 7.30 2.38
N PRO A 8 -3.02 6.37 3.13
CA PRO A 8 -2.73 6.61 4.54
C PRO A 8 -1.64 7.68 4.67
N CYS A 9 -1.88 8.69 5.51
CA CYS A 9 -0.97 9.81 5.71
C CYS A 9 -0.69 9.99 7.21
N TYR A 10 0.58 10.15 7.57
CA TYR A 10 1.01 10.54 8.91
C TYR A 10 2.33 11.30 8.84
N ASN A 11 2.33 12.59 9.18
CA ASN A 11 3.52 13.45 9.17
C ASN A 11 4.30 13.36 7.84
N GLU A 12 3.67 13.81 6.75
CA GLU A 12 4.23 13.80 5.39
C GLU A 12 4.15 15.19 4.74
N GLU A 13 4.31 16.27 5.52
CA GLU A 13 4.18 17.66 5.01
C GLU A 13 5.09 17.96 3.83
N SER A 14 6.27 17.33 3.75
CA SER A 14 7.24 17.54 2.68
C SER A 14 6.88 16.87 1.35
N THR A 15 6.08 15.80 1.37
CA THR A 15 5.80 14.95 0.20
C THR A 15 4.33 14.97 -0.20
N LEU A 16 3.44 15.22 0.75
CA LEU A 16 1.99 15.05 0.60
C LEU A 16 1.40 15.85 -0.57
N LYS A 17 1.78 17.13 -0.71
CA LYS A 17 1.32 17.95 -1.82
C LYS A 17 1.70 17.33 -3.17
N THR A 18 2.96 16.96 -3.31
CA THR A 18 3.50 16.42 -4.56
C THR A 18 2.85 15.10 -4.94
N ILE A 19 2.64 14.18 -3.98
CA ILE A 19 2.01 12.90 -4.28
C ILE A 19 0.54 13.08 -4.65
N LEU A 20 -0.19 13.96 -3.97
CA LEU A 20 -1.59 14.23 -4.31
C LEU A 20 -1.73 14.82 -5.72
N ASP A 21 -0.89 15.80 -6.07
CA ASP A 21 -0.89 16.38 -7.42
C ASP A 21 -0.58 15.32 -8.49
N LYS A 22 0.38 14.41 -8.24
CA LYS A 22 0.67 13.28 -9.14
C LYS A 22 -0.49 12.31 -9.27
N VAL A 23 -1.12 11.94 -8.15
CA VAL A 23 -2.28 11.03 -8.18
C VAL A 23 -3.46 11.67 -8.92
N ILE A 24 -3.72 12.96 -8.72
CA ILE A 24 -4.79 13.69 -9.41
C ILE A 24 -4.52 13.75 -10.92
N SER A 25 -3.29 14.08 -11.32
CA SER A 25 -2.90 14.25 -12.74
C SER A 25 -2.79 12.94 -13.51
N GLU A 26 -2.60 11.81 -12.82
CA GLU A 26 -2.59 10.50 -13.45
C GLU A 26 -3.98 10.23 -14.06
N SER A 27 -4.08 9.98 -15.37
CA SER A 27 -5.35 9.95 -16.11
C SER A 27 -5.69 8.62 -16.77
N SER A 28 -4.94 7.55 -16.46
CA SER A 28 -5.13 6.24 -17.12
C SER A 28 -6.47 5.58 -16.80
N ILE A 29 -7.11 5.97 -15.69
CA ILE A 29 -8.41 5.44 -15.26
C ILE A 29 -9.19 6.49 -14.46
N GLU A 30 -10.51 6.47 -14.57
CA GLU A 30 -11.38 7.25 -13.68
C GLU A 30 -11.16 6.81 -12.22
N LYS A 31 -10.96 7.76 -11.31
CA LYS A 31 -10.67 7.45 -9.92
C LYS A 31 -11.35 8.36 -8.90
N GLU A 32 -11.40 7.88 -7.68
CA GLU A 32 -11.58 8.65 -6.45
C GLU A 32 -10.35 8.50 -5.58
N ILE A 33 -10.04 9.51 -4.79
CA ILE A 33 -8.88 9.56 -3.92
C ILE A 33 -9.38 9.70 -2.47
N ILE A 34 -8.98 8.77 -1.62
CA ILE A 34 -9.41 8.73 -0.22
C ILE A 34 -8.16 8.84 0.64
N VAL A 35 -7.96 10.00 1.24
CA VAL A 35 -6.82 10.28 2.11
C VAL A 35 -7.25 10.13 3.56
N ILE A 36 -6.52 9.33 4.32
CA ILE A 36 -6.77 9.14 5.75
C ILE A 36 -5.57 9.67 6.51
N ASP A 37 -5.75 10.83 7.15
CA ASP A 37 -4.76 11.39 8.05
C ASP A 37 -4.80 10.68 9.40
N ASP A 38 -3.72 10.05 9.78
CA ASP A 38 -3.60 9.27 11.00
C ASP A 38 -3.10 10.12 12.19
N PHE A 39 -3.76 11.27 12.42
CA PHE A 39 -3.40 12.20 13.49
C PHE A 39 -2.03 12.86 13.28
N SER A 40 -1.78 13.42 12.11
CA SER A 40 -0.56 14.19 11.84
C SER A 40 -0.42 15.40 12.76
N THR A 41 0.81 15.65 13.20
CA THR A 41 1.20 16.74 14.10
C THR A 41 2.01 17.83 13.40
N ASP A 42 2.37 17.62 12.14
CA ASP A 42 2.99 18.58 11.24
C ASP A 42 1.95 19.34 10.40
N ASN A 43 2.36 20.02 9.33
CA ASN A 43 1.46 20.76 8.45
C ASN A 43 0.64 19.87 7.48
N SER A 44 0.73 18.54 7.56
CA SER A 44 -0.01 17.64 6.66
C SER A 44 -1.51 17.94 6.66
N ARG A 45 -2.14 18.14 7.83
CA ARG A 45 -3.57 18.47 7.94
C ARG A 45 -3.94 19.76 7.24
N LYS A 46 -3.13 20.80 7.40
CA LYS A 46 -3.33 22.09 6.73
C LYS A 46 -3.21 21.99 5.22
N ILE A 47 -2.31 21.12 4.72
CA ILE A 47 -2.20 20.82 3.29
C ILE A 47 -3.49 20.15 2.81
N LEU A 48 -3.99 19.15 3.55
CA LEU A 48 -5.20 18.40 3.19
C LEU A 48 -6.47 19.25 3.12
N GLU A 49 -6.59 20.31 3.91
CA GLU A 49 -7.72 21.26 3.85
C GLU A 49 -7.88 21.87 2.44
N ASN A 50 -6.78 22.04 1.70
CA ASN A 50 -6.82 22.58 0.33
C ASN A 50 -7.31 21.57 -0.71
N TYR A 51 -7.30 20.28 -0.39
CA TYR A 51 -7.68 19.18 -1.31
C TYR A 51 -9.05 18.59 -0.98
N ASP A 52 -9.56 18.73 0.25
CA ASP A 52 -10.82 18.11 0.64
C ASP A 52 -11.97 18.58 -0.24
N LYS A 53 -12.73 17.61 -0.76
CA LYS A 53 -13.85 17.81 -1.69
C LYS A 53 -13.50 18.42 -3.06
N LYS A 54 -12.21 18.54 -3.38
CA LYS A 54 -11.73 18.95 -4.72
C LYS A 54 -11.25 17.72 -5.48
N ASP A 55 -11.28 17.78 -6.80
CA ASP A 55 -10.70 16.78 -7.71
C ASP A 55 -11.00 15.31 -7.33
N LYS A 56 -12.22 15.06 -6.81
CA LYS A 56 -12.65 13.72 -6.32
C LYS A 56 -11.82 13.22 -5.12
N VAL A 57 -11.19 14.12 -4.36
CA VAL A 57 -10.47 13.83 -3.11
C VAL A 57 -11.46 13.90 -1.94
N LYS A 58 -11.38 12.90 -1.08
CA LYS A 58 -12.08 12.84 0.21
C LYS A 58 -11.07 12.68 1.32
N VAL A 59 -11.07 13.61 2.28
CA VAL A 59 -10.16 13.58 3.42
C VAL A 59 -10.89 13.11 4.67
N ILE A 60 -10.25 12.20 5.42
CA ILE A 60 -10.71 11.72 6.72
C ILE A 60 -9.58 11.99 7.73
N LEU A 61 -9.92 12.63 8.84
CA LEU A 61 -9.00 12.91 9.92
C LEU A 61 -9.26 11.96 11.10
N ASN A 62 -8.30 11.08 11.41
CA ASN A 62 -8.40 10.24 12.60
C ASN A 62 -8.25 11.09 13.87
N PRO A 63 -9.00 10.77 14.94
CA PRO A 63 -8.94 11.51 16.20
C PRO A 63 -7.67 11.20 17.02
N ASN A 64 -6.97 10.11 16.72
CA ASN A 64 -5.71 9.69 17.33
C ASN A 64 -4.90 8.85 16.34
N ASN A 65 -3.59 8.73 16.57
CA ASN A 65 -2.72 7.87 15.75
C ASN A 65 -3.01 6.39 16.04
N ARG A 66 -3.41 5.67 15.02
CA ARG A 66 -3.74 4.25 15.06
C ARG A 66 -2.83 3.38 14.19
N GLY A 67 -2.16 3.99 13.20
CA GLY A 67 -1.24 3.33 12.29
C GLY A 67 -1.80 3.10 10.87
N LYS A 68 -0.89 2.69 9.98
CA LYS A 68 -1.14 2.53 8.53
C LYS A 68 -2.30 1.56 8.24
N GLY A 69 -2.28 0.38 8.86
CA GLY A 69 -3.31 -0.64 8.64
C GLY A 69 -4.70 -0.18 9.06
N TYR A 70 -4.81 0.53 10.18
CA TYR A 70 -6.08 1.14 10.59
C TYR A 70 -6.59 2.15 9.55
N SER A 71 -5.72 3.03 9.08
CA SER A 71 -6.07 4.05 8.08
C SER A 71 -6.50 3.40 6.76
N ILE A 72 -5.80 2.34 6.32
CA ILE A 72 -6.22 1.56 5.14
C ILE A 72 -7.63 0.97 5.34
N ARG A 73 -7.93 0.37 6.51
CA ARG A 73 -9.26 -0.16 6.80
C ARG A 73 -10.36 0.90 6.76
N GLN A 74 -10.08 2.12 7.24
CA GLN A 74 -11.05 3.22 7.12
C GLN A 74 -11.27 3.61 5.64
N GLY A 75 -10.19 3.69 4.85
CA GLY A 75 -10.28 3.95 3.42
C GLY A 75 -11.08 2.88 2.67
N LEU A 76 -10.86 1.60 2.98
CA LEU A 76 -11.58 0.48 2.38
C LEU A 76 -13.10 0.54 2.61
N LYS A 77 -13.55 1.01 3.78
CA LYS A 77 -15.00 1.19 4.07
C LYS A 77 -15.63 2.24 3.16
N LEU A 78 -14.86 3.22 2.73
CA LEU A 78 -15.33 4.36 1.93
C LEU A 78 -15.15 4.15 0.44
N ALA A 79 -14.31 3.20 0.04
CA ALA A 79 -14.02 2.91 -1.36
C ALA A 79 -15.28 2.49 -2.12
N SER A 80 -15.60 3.23 -3.20
CA SER A 80 -16.75 2.99 -4.09
C SER A 80 -16.34 2.39 -5.45
N GLY A 81 -15.08 2.56 -5.85
CA GLY A 81 -14.56 2.07 -7.13
C GLY A 81 -14.55 0.54 -7.24
N ASP A 82 -14.46 0.04 -8.45
CA ASP A 82 -14.43 -1.40 -8.77
C ASP A 82 -13.09 -2.04 -8.40
N ILE A 83 -12.03 -1.22 -8.43
CA ILE A 83 -10.64 -1.59 -8.12
C ILE A 83 -10.15 -0.71 -6.98
N VAL A 84 -9.35 -1.26 -6.09
CA VAL A 84 -8.73 -0.53 -4.98
C VAL A 84 -7.21 -0.64 -5.09
N ILE A 85 -6.50 0.47 -4.95
CA ILE A 85 -5.04 0.52 -4.81
C ILE A 85 -4.67 1.25 -3.52
N ILE A 86 -3.59 0.79 -2.87
CA ILE A 86 -2.98 1.47 -1.72
C ILE A 86 -1.79 2.27 -2.23
N GLN A 87 -1.73 3.56 -1.89
CA GLN A 87 -0.67 4.49 -2.25
C GLN A 87 -0.08 5.11 -0.98
N ASP A 88 1.21 4.95 -0.74
CA ASP A 88 1.88 5.66 0.35
C ASP A 88 2.05 7.15 0.03
N ALA A 89 1.99 8.00 1.05
CA ALA A 89 2.07 9.46 0.90
C ALA A 89 3.50 10.00 0.73
N ASP A 90 4.51 9.14 0.68
CA ASP A 90 5.93 9.46 0.89
C ASP A 90 6.79 9.58 -0.37
N LEU A 91 6.20 9.51 -1.57
CA LEU A 91 6.88 9.53 -2.88
C LEU A 91 7.82 8.34 -3.15
N GLU A 92 7.89 7.33 -2.29
CA GLU A 92 8.70 6.13 -2.57
C GLU A 92 8.18 5.36 -3.79
N TYR A 93 6.87 5.45 -4.06
CA TYR A 93 6.20 4.83 -5.22
C TYR A 93 5.57 5.87 -6.13
N SER A 94 5.62 5.64 -7.46
CA SER A 94 5.08 6.57 -8.45
C SER A 94 3.70 6.17 -8.95
N PRO A 95 2.71 7.10 -8.98
CA PRO A 95 1.41 6.87 -9.63
C PRO A 95 1.51 6.52 -11.13
N ASP A 96 2.63 6.80 -11.81
CA ASP A 96 2.88 6.38 -13.19
C ASP A 96 2.76 4.87 -13.38
N ASP A 97 2.92 4.10 -12.29
CA ASP A 97 2.82 2.65 -12.31
C ASP A 97 1.37 2.13 -12.27
N TYR A 98 0.37 2.99 -12.03
CA TYR A 98 -1.02 2.56 -11.92
C TYR A 98 -1.50 1.77 -13.14
N LYS A 99 -1.24 2.31 -14.35
CA LYS A 99 -1.68 1.66 -15.59
C LYS A 99 -1.21 0.21 -15.70
N LYS A 100 0.04 -0.07 -15.37
CA LYS A 100 0.57 -1.44 -15.44
C LYS A 100 0.05 -2.32 -14.30
N LEU A 101 -0.13 -1.74 -13.09
CA LEU A 101 -0.63 -2.47 -11.94
C LEU A 101 -2.10 -2.89 -12.07
N ILE A 102 -2.95 -2.01 -12.63
CA ILE A 102 -4.38 -2.32 -12.84
C ILE A 102 -4.63 -3.17 -14.08
N GLY A 103 -3.70 -3.17 -15.05
CA GLY A 103 -3.85 -3.85 -16.35
C GLY A 103 -4.30 -5.30 -16.25
N PRO A 104 -3.66 -6.17 -15.44
CA PRO A 104 -4.11 -7.57 -15.30
C PRO A 104 -5.52 -7.72 -14.75
N ILE A 105 -6.00 -6.81 -13.89
CA ILE A 105 -7.38 -6.83 -13.39
C ILE A 105 -8.35 -6.40 -14.49
N LEU A 106 -8.03 -5.32 -15.23
CA LEU A 106 -8.86 -4.85 -16.35
C LEU A 106 -9.03 -5.89 -17.44
N ASN A 107 -8.00 -6.70 -17.67
CA ASN A 107 -8.00 -7.79 -18.65
C ASN A 107 -8.58 -9.10 -18.10
N ASN A 108 -9.16 -9.12 -16.88
CA ASN A 108 -9.68 -10.31 -16.20
C ASN A 108 -8.66 -11.44 -15.97
N ASN A 109 -7.37 -11.15 -16.03
CA ASN A 109 -6.30 -12.11 -15.76
C ASN A 109 -6.01 -12.27 -14.27
N ALA A 110 -6.18 -11.19 -13.48
CA ALA A 110 -5.89 -11.16 -12.06
C ALA A 110 -7.09 -10.72 -11.21
N ASP A 111 -7.07 -11.16 -9.96
CA ASP A 111 -7.96 -10.72 -8.90
C ASP A 111 -7.24 -9.78 -7.92
N VAL A 112 -5.93 -10.03 -7.75
CA VAL A 112 -5.02 -9.25 -6.92
C VAL A 112 -3.71 -9.06 -7.66
N VAL A 113 -3.14 -7.86 -7.57
CA VAL A 113 -1.81 -7.55 -8.14
C VAL A 113 -0.93 -6.94 -7.05
N TYR A 114 0.24 -7.53 -6.86
CA TYR A 114 1.32 -7.00 -6.03
C TYR A 114 2.30 -6.19 -6.88
N GLY A 115 2.75 -5.05 -6.36
CA GLY A 115 3.98 -4.44 -6.84
C GLY A 115 5.19 -5.17 -6.28
N SER A 116 6.31 -5.13 -6.98
CA SER A 116 7.59 -5.63 -6.48
C SER A 116 8.73 -4.67 -6.79
N ARG A 117 9.54 -4.37 -5.79
CA ARG A 117 10.78 -3.59 -5.91
C ARG A 117 11.94 -4.44 -6.45
N PHE A 118 11.75 -5.77 -6.51
CA PHE A 118 12.81 -6.72 -6.85
C PHE A 118 12.64 -7.36 -8.22
N ILE A 119 11.51 -7.20 -8.88
CA ILE A 119 11.34 -7.57 -10.29
C ILE A 119 12.04 -6.50 -11.16
N GLY A 120 13.01 -6.92 -11.95
CA GLY A 120 13.84 -6.05 -12.77
C GLY A 120 13.08 -5.25 -13.85
N GLY A 121 13.82 -4.34 -14.53
CA GLY A 121 13.29 -3.53 -15.63
C GLY A 121 12.66 -2.20 -15.20
N GLN A 122 12.69 -1.85 -13.93
CA GLN A 122 12.19 -0.59 -13.38
C GLN A 122 13.30 0.17 -12.67
N GLU A 123 13.18 1.50 -12.66
CA GLU A 123 14.12 2.37 -11.92
C GLU A 123 13.94 2.13 -10.41
N THR A 124 15.06 1.82 -9.74
CA THR A 124 15.08 1.59 -8.30
C THR A 124 16.29 2.27 -7.68
N ARG A 125 16.08 3.11 -6.69
CA ARG A 125 17.18 3.74 -5.94
C ARG A 125 17.91 2.68 -5.11
N VAL A 126 19.20 2.55 -5.32
CA VAL A 126 20.05 1.63 -4.54
C VAL A 126 20.23 2.20 -3.12
N LEU A 127 19.80 1.44 -2.12
CA LEU A 127 19.87 1.82 -0.70
C LEU A 127 20.55 0.72 0.14
N TYR A 128 19.98 0.46 1.31
CA TYR A 128 20.60 -0.37 2.35
C TYR A 128 20.53 -1.86 2.07
N PHE A 129 21.68 -2.52 2.06
CA PHE A 129 21.80 -3.98 1.90
C PHE A 129 20.98 -4.75 2.95
N TRP A 130 21.09 -4.38 4.23
CA TRP A 130 20.39 -5.08 5.32
C TRP A 130 18.87 -4.95 5.25
N HIS A 131 18.35 -3.83 4.76
CA HIS A 131 16.92 -3.70 4.52
C HIS A 131 16.42 -4.62 3.41
N THR A 132 17.22 -4.74 2.34
CA THR A 132 16.90 -5.67 1.25
C THR A 132 16.92 -7.12 1.74
N LEU A 133 17.93 -7.47 2.53
CA LEU A 133 18.04 -8.82 3.10
C LEU A 133 16.88 -9.12 4.04
N GLY A 134 16.51 -8.18 4.92
CA GLY A 134 15.35 -8.30 5.81
C GLY A 134 14.04 -8.49 5.05
N ASN A 135 13.77 -7.67 4.04
CA ASN A 135 12.58 -7.80 3.19
C ASN A 135 12.52 -9.16 2.46
N LYS A 136 13.65 -9.62 1.91
CA LYS A 136 13.73 -10.93 1.26
C LYS A 136 13.48 -12.06 2.25
N PHE A 137 14.01 -11.96 3.47
CA PHE A 137 13.76 -12.93 4.52
C PHE A 137 12.28 -12.99 4.92
N LEU A 138 11.63 -11.84 5.15
CA LEU A 138 10.20 -11.78 5.46
C LEU A 138 9.34 -12.34 4.32
N THR A 139 9.68 -12.01 3.08
CA THR A 139 9.00 -12.55 1.90
C THR A 139 9.18 -14.05 1.78
N LEU A 140 10.40 -14.58 1.98
CA LEU A 140 10.65 -16.02 1.98
C LEU A 140 9.83 -16.73 3.05
N LEU A 141 9.83 -16.21 4.27
CA LEU A 141 9.05 -16.76 5.38
C LEU A 141 7.54 -16.76 5.04
N SER A 142 7.03 -15.65 4.53
CA SER A 142 5.64 -15.56 4.09
C SER A 142 5.32 -16.60 3.00
N ASN A 143 6.16 -16.72 1.99
CA ASN A 143 6.00 -17.71 0.91
C ASN A 143 5.94 -19.14 1.41
N MET A 144 6.79 -19.50 2.40
CA MET A 144 6.77 -20.84 3.02
C MET A 144 5.43 -21.15 3.68
N PHE A 145 4.80 -20.19 4.36
CA PHE A 145 3.53 -20.39 5.04
C PHE A 145 2.31 -20.29 4.11
N THR A 146 2.39 -19.47 3.06
CA THR A 146 1.26 -19.18 2.15
C THR A 146 1.25 -20.06 0.91
N ASN A 147 2.35 -20.75 0.62
CA ASN A 147 2.61 -21.46 -0.64
C ASN A 147 2.48 -20.53 -1.88
N LEU A 148 2.79 -19.24 -1.70
CA LEU A 148 2.94 -18.29 -2.79
C LEU A 148 4.41 -18.18 -3.19
N ASN A 149 4.68 -17.61 -4.36
CA ASN A 149 6.04 -17.35 -4.84
C ASN A 149 6.21 -15.87 -5.18
N LEU A 150 5.94 -15.00 -4.19
CA LEU A 150 6.13 -13.55 -4.31
C LEU A 150 7.63 -13.22 -4.22
N THR A 151 8.03 -12.14 -4.88
CA THR A 151 9.39 -11.58 -4.74
C THR A 151 9.44 -10.44 -3.71
N ASP A 152 8.28 -9.80 -3.39
CA ASP A 152 8.20 -8.67 -2.47
C ASP A 152 6.86 -8.56 -1.74
N MET A 153 6.67 -9.33 -0.68
CA MET A 153 5.46 -9.29 0.15
C MET A 153 5.25 -7.92 0.82
N GLU A 154 6.32 -7.23 1.19
CA GLU A 154 6.30 -5.95 1.91
C GLU A 154 6.08 -4.72 1.03
N CYS A 155 5.98 -4.87 -0.30
CA CYS A 155 5.70 -3.75 -1.19
C CYS A 155 4.34 -3.11 -0.85
N CYS A 156 4.29 -1.78 -0.73
CA CYS A 156 3.03 -1.07 -0.47
C CYS A 156 2.02 -1.27 -1.59
N TYR A 157 2.47 -1.20 -2.85
CA TYR A 157 1.56 -1.35 -3.98
C TYR A 157 0.89 -2.71 -4.00
N LYS A 158 -0.36 -2.71 -3.58
CA LYS A 158 -1.29 -3.83 -3.70
C LYS A 158 -2.58 -3.33 -4.33
N VAL A 159 -3.00 -4.01 -5.38
CA VAL A 159 -4.23 -3.71 -6.13
C VAL A 159 -5.20 -4.88 -6.00
N PHE A 160 -6.44 -4.58 -5.73
CA PHE A 160 -7.47 -5.59 -5.50
C PHE A 160 -8.73 -5.27 -6.31
N LYS A 161 -9.43 -6.30 -6.77
CA LYS A 161 -10.86 -6.15 -7.05
C LYS A 161 -11.58 -5.81 -5.75
N LYS A 162 -12.47 -4.82 -5.77
CA LYS A 162 -13.18 -4.34 -4.57
C LYS A 162 -13.90 -5.45 -3.81
N ASP A 163 -14.59 -6.32 -4.53
CA ASP A 163 -15.39 -7.38 -3.92
C ASP A 163 -14.52 -8.39 -3.15
N ILE A 164 -13.27 -8.56 -3.56
CA ILE A 164 -12.32 -9.43 -2.86
C ILE A 164 -11.88 -8.79 -1.55
N ILE A 165 -11.37 -7.55 -1.60
CA ILE A 165 -10.81 -6.91 -0.42
C ILE A 165 -11.88 -6.58 0.64
N LYS A 166 -13.11 -6.25 0.23
CA LYS A 166 -14.23 -6.01 1.16
C LYS A 166 -14.64 -7.24 1.95
N ASN A 167 -14.44 -8.43 1.40
CA ASN A 167 -14.73 -9.70 2.06
C ASN A 167 -13.59 -10.25 2.91
N ILE A 168 -12.55 -9.44 3.14
CA ILE A 168 -11.41 -9.78 4.00
C ILE A 168 -11.47 -8.90 5.25
N VAL A 169 -11.66 -9.54 6.41
CA VAL A 169 -11.62 -8.85 7.70
C VAL A 169 -10.16 -8.64 8.08
N LEU A 170 -9.69 -7.39 8.05
CA LEU A 170 -8.35 -6.99 8.46
C LEU A 170 -8.37 -6.51 9.92
N LYS A 171 -7.34 -6.85 10.69
CA LYS A 171 -7.23 -6.57 12.13
C LYS A 171 -6.04 -5.67 12.47
N GLU A 172 -4.91 -5.82 11.74
CA GLU A 172 -3.68 -5.11 12.04
C GLU A 172 -3.84 -3.59 11.88
N ASP A 173 -3.37 -2.87 12.89
CA ASP A 173 -3.45 -1.41 12.92
C ASP A 173 -2.20 -0.75 12.28
N ARG A 174 -1.03 -1.39 12.35
CA ARG A 174 0.26 -0.83 11.92
C ARG A 174 0.80 -1.54 10.67
N PHE A 175 2.11 -1.81 10.64
CA PHE A 175 2.82 -2.46 9.51
C PHE A 175 2.63 -3.99 9.44
N GLY A 176 1.79 -4.58 10.28
CA GLY A 176 1.33 -5.96 10.13
C GLY A 176 0.30 -6.15 9.01
N PHE A 177 -0.15 -5.08 8.36
CA PHE A 177 -1.14 -5.13 7.28
C PHE A 177 -0.65 -5.98 6.10
N GLU A 178 0.60 -5.78 5.64
CA GLU A 178 1.15 -6.46 4.49
C GLU A 178 1.21 -8.00 4.69
N PRO A 179 1.77 -8.54 5.79
CA PRO A 179 1.72 -9.98 6.06
C PRO A 179 0.31 -10.49 6.36
N GLU A 180 -0.54 -9.73 7.06
CA GLU A 180 -1.91 -10.14 7.34
C GLU A 180 -2.72 -10.34 6.05
N ILE A 181 -2.72 -9.34 5.16
CA ILE A 181 -3.49 -9.42 3.92
C ILE A 181 -2.97 -10.56 3.02
N THR A 182 -1.65 -10.76 2.97
CA THR A 182 -1.02 -11.83 2.18
C THR A 182 -1.45 -13.21 2.68
N ALA A 183 -1.42 -13.45 3.99
CA ALA A 183 -1.89 -14.70 4.59
C ALA A 183 -3.38 -14.96 4.33
N LYS A 184 -4.21 -13.90 4.36
CA LYS A 184 -5.67 -14.05 4.16
C LYS A 184 -6.07 -14.26 2.71
N ILE A 185 -5.37 -13.66 1.75
CA ILE A 185 -5.65 -13.88 0.34
C ILE A 185 -5.12 -15.23 -0.16
N SER A 186 -4.00 -15.73 0.39
CA SER A 186 -3.45 -17.03 0.02
C SER A 186 -4.41 -18.19 0.34
N LYS A 187 -5.26 -18.03 1.37
CA LYS A 187 -6.29 -19.01 1.74
C LYS A 187 -7.51 -19.01 0.80
N LYS A 188 -7.52 -18.15 -0.22
CA LYS A 188 -8.60 -18.03 -1.18
C LYS A 188 -8.13 -18.46 -2.57
N ASN A 189 -9.02 -19.03 -3.37
CA ASN A 189 -8.71 -19.41 -4.76
C ASN A 189 -8.71 -18.16 -5.66
N LEU A 190 -7.63 -17.36 -5.62
CA LEU A 190 -7.49 -16.08 -6.32
C LEU A 190 -6.35 -16.14 -7.34
N LYS A 191 -6.52 -15.42 -8.44
CA LYS A 191 -5.46 -15.17 -9.42
C LYS A 191 -4.60 -13.99 -8.94
N ILE A 192 -3.43 -14.30 -8.40
CA ILE A 192 -2.50 -13.30 -7.87
C ILE A 192 -1.38 -13.08 -8.89
N TYR A 193 -1.11 -11.84 -9.23
CA TYR A 193 -0.03 -11.43 -10.13
C TYR A 193 0.95 -10.52 -9.39
N GLU A 194 2.19 -10.48 -9.85
CA GLU A 194 3.23 -9.58 -9.32
C GLU A 194 3.87 -8.81 -10.48
N ILE A 195 4.08 -7.49 -10.29
CA ILE A 195 4.58 -6.57 -11.32
C ILE A 195 5.68 -5.70 -10.72
N GLY A 196 6.81 -5.56 -11.45
CA GLY A 196 7.89 -4.67 -11.07
C GLY A 196 7.45 -3.20 -11.04
N VAL A 197 7.80 -2.47 -9.99
CA VAL A 197 7.45 -1.06 -9.79
C VAL A 197 8.68 -0.19 -9.59
N LYS A 198 8.57 1.08 -9.96
CA LYS A 198 9.60 2.09 -9.64
C LYS A 198 9.67 2.28 -8.13
N TYR A 199 10.88 2.40 -7.59
CA TYR A 199 11.06 2.59 -6.15
C TYR A 199 12.16 3.61 -5.85
N PHE A 200 11.78 4.68 -5.18
CA PHE A 200 12.63 5.80 -4.79
C PHE A 200 12.78 5.87 -3.27
N GLY A 201 13.22 4.76 -2.66
CA GLY A 201 13.27 4.62 -1.21
C GLY A 201 13.96 5.77 -0.50
N ARG A 202 13.47 6.12 0.69
CA ARG A 202 14.01 7.20 1.54
C ARG A 202 15.10 6.71 2.48
N LYS A 203 16.04 7.59 2.80
CA LYS A 203 16.95 7.40 3.93
C LYS A 203 16.24 7.75 5.25
N TYR A 204 16.83 7.38 6.39
CA TYR A 204 16.30 7.74 7.71
C TYR A 204 16.23 9.27 7.91
N GLU A 205 17.23 10.01 7.41
CA GLU A 205 17.27 11.48 7.40
C GLU A 205 16.12 12.10 6.55
N GLU A 206 15.60 11.34 5.58
CA GLU A 206 14.49 11.71 4.71
C GLU A 206 13.13 11.28 5.29
N GLY A 207 13.07 10.86 6.57
CA GLY A 207 11.82 10.54 7.27
C GLY A 207 11.34 9.10 7.15
N LYS A 208 12.22 8.12 6.94
CA LYS A 208 11.86 6.70 6.94
C LYS A 208 11.35 6.26 8.32
N LYS A 209 10.14 5.71 8.39
CA LYS A 209 9.42 5.41 9.64
C LYS A 209 9.55 3.97 10.12
N ILE A 210 9.90 3.04 9.23
CA ILE A 210 10.00 1.60 9.55
C ILE A 210 11.25 1.35 10.40
N THR A 211 11.08 0.57 11.48
CA THR A 211 12.14 0.20 12.42
C THR A 211 12.32 -1.32 12.48
N TRP A 212 13.37 -1.80 13.14
CA TRP A 212 13.60 -3.23 13.35
C TRP A 212 12.47 -3.92 14.14
N LYS A 213 11.74 -3.18 15.01
CA LYS A 213 10.59 -3.69 15.77
C LYS A 213 9.44 -4.09 14.84
N ASP A 214 9.26 -3.37 13.72
CA ASP A 214 8.24 -3.68 12.73
C ASP A 214 8.55 -4.99 12.00
N GLY A 215 9.85 -5.32 11.83
CA GLY A 215 10.27 -6.62 11.31
C GLY A 215 9.86 -7.81 12.21
N PHE A 216 10.03 -7.68 13.53
CA PHE A 216 9.54 -8.72 14.47
C PHE A 216 8.01 -8.82 14.48
N ALA A 217 7.31 -7.68 14.41
CA ALA A 217 5.86 -7.66 14.29
C ALA A 217 5.40 -8.37 12.99
N ALA A 218 6.11 -8.16 11.88
CA ALA A 218 5.82 -8.85 10.61
C ALA A 218 6.00 -10.37 10.74
N ILE A 219 7.08 -10.84 11.38
CA ILE A 219 7.29 -12.29 11.64
C ILE A 219 6.12 -12.86 12.45
N TYR A 220 5.73 -12.16 13.53
CA TYR A 220 4.58 -12.57 14.34
C TYR A 220 3.31 -12.66 13.49
N CYS A 221 3.01 -11.63 12.69
CA CYS A 221 1.82 -11.62 11.82
C CYS A 221 1.86 -12.74 10.78
N ILE A 222 3.01 -13.00 10.15
CA ILE A 222 3.17 -14.10 9.19
C ILE A 222 2.78 -15.43 9.86
N ILE A 223 3.33 -15.72 11.03
CA ILE A 223 3.05 -16.98 11.75
C ILE A 223 1.59 -17.03 12.20
N TYR A 224 1.13 -15.98 12.89
CA TYR A 224 -0.20 -15.94 13.49
C TYR A 224 -1.31 -16.09 12.45
N TYR A 225 -1.31 -15.29 11.39
CA TYR A 225 -2.40 -15.32 10.39
C TYR A 225 -2.36 -16.51 9.45
N ASN A 226 -1.28 -17.26 9.40
CA ASN A 226 -1.24 -18.50 8.62
C ASN A 226 -1.66 -19.72 9.43
N LEU A 227 -1.39 -19.75 10.75
CA LEU A 227 -1.69 -20.90 11.60
C LEU A 227 -3.05 -20.79 12.31
N PHE A 228 -3.52 -19.56 12.56
CA PHE A 228 -4.76 -19.27 13.27
C PHE A 228 -5.70 -18.37 12.45
#